data_7d3d52193bcc1afd80672dc45ab466a6
#
_entry.id   7d3d52193bcc1afd80672dc45ab466a6
#
_cell.length_a   1.000
_cell.length_b   1.000
_cell.length_c   1.000
_cell.angle_alpha   90.00
_cell.angle_beta   90.00
_cell.angle_gamma   90.00
#
_symmetry.space_group_name_H-M   'P 1'
#
loop_
_entity.id
_entity.type
_entity.pdbx_description
1 polymer ?
#
loop_
_entity_poly.entity_id
_entity_poly.type
_entity_poly.pdbx_seq_one_letter_code
_entity_poly.pdbx_strand_id
1 'polypeptide(L)'
;MVTTGCGSKQYFSPEKTYNLSIQNSGNNIVYYSRDGATLASGKVLTKDGSVGFKLPKGFHFINKSSNLTLSADDQGNSQVINSRGEASSIKFPKALIAGTIVGKQLIFLLQNNSFGVYDLERKSVVYSNKAEKAYAIDTRVANPLQIDNLVVIPTLDGKLTVLNLGTLKAVKEMYVSTESTLNNIIYLDRIGNTLISATPHKVLTVSNQGKKELEIGISDVIVDGGSIFVFSKDGTIKKVSKALLVESEKKFRFAHFSVATVYNNRVYALDKQGYLIVSNRTFSKYKVYKGSEVDSHAFISNGKLYYNGEEIDLNRLNYE
;
A
#
# COMPACT_ATOMS: atom_id res chain seq x y z
N MET A 1 -42.98 -21.52 -8.49
CA MET A 1 -41.60 -22.02 -8.60
C MET A 1 -40.69 -20.85 -8.83
N VAL A 2 -39.96 -20.39 -7.83
CA VAL A 2 -38.99 -19.32 -7.97
C VAL A 2 -37.63 -20.01 -8.20
N THR A 3 -37.14 -19.99 -9.42
CA THR A 3 -35.77 -20.44 -9.75
C THR A 3 -34.80 -19.33 -9.31
N THR A 4 -34.22 -19.51 -8.15
CA THR A 4 -33.04 -18.74 -7.72
C THR A 4 -31.86 -19.16 -8.61
N GLY A 5 -31.63 -18.39 -9.68
CA GLY A 5 -30.45 -18.55 -10.51
C GLY A 5 -29.21 -18.15 -9.71
N CYS A 6 -28.41 -19.10 -9.25
CA CYS A 6 -27.01 -18.84 -8.87
C CYS A 6 -26.28 -18.36 -10.13
N GLY A 7 -26.09 -17.05 -10.26
CA GLY A 7 -25.26 -16.47 -11.29
C GLY A 7 -23.84 -17.03 -11.14
N SER A 8 -23.32 -17.73 -12.15
CA SER A 8 -21.96 -18.22 -12.16
C SER A 8 -20.99 -17.05 -12.00
N LYS A 9 -20.03 -17.14 -11.07
CA LYS A 9 -19.01 -16.14 -10.84
C LYS A 9 -18.24 -15.91 -12.14
N GLN A 10 -18.22 -14.68 -12.62
CA GLN A 10 -17.54 -14.33 -13.86
C GLN A 10 -16.10 -13.87 -13.53
N TYR A 11 -15.17 -14.32 -14.35
CA TYR A 11 -13.74 -14.03 -14.21
C TYR A 11 -13.22 -13.28 -15.42
N PHE A 12 -12.12 -12.55 -15.26
CA PHE A 12 -11.41 -11.93 -16.36
C PHE A 12 -10.90 -13.01 -17.33
N SER A 13 -11.30 -12.90 -18.58
CA SER A 13 -10.91 -13.82 -19.66
C SER A 13 -10.45 -13.02 -20.87
N PRO A 14 -9.14 -12.78 -21.03
CA PRO A 14 -8.62 -12.06 -22.16
C PRO A 14 -8.68 -12.89 -23.46
N GLU A 15 -8.98 -12.24 -24.58
CA GLU A 15 -9.05 -12.88 -25.90
C GLU A 15 -7.69 -13.44 -26.36
N LYS A 16 -6.61 -12.78 -25.97
CA LYS A 16 -5.23 -13.16 -26.31
C LYS A 16 -4.32 -13.06 -25.10
N THR A 17 -3.49 -14.08 -24.90
CA THR A 17 -2.48 -14.10 -23.85
C THR A 17 -1.10 -14.41 -24.40
N TYR A 18 -0.08 -13.99 -23.66
CA TYR A 18 1.33 -14.25 -23.90
C TYR A 18 1.93 -14.99 -22.72
N ASN A 19 2.99 -15.77 -22.95
CA ASN A 19 3.66 -16.52 -21.89
C ASN A 19 4.53 -15.62 -21.03
N LEU A 20 4.54 -15.89 -19.71
CA LEU A 20 5.48 -15.29 -18.77
C LEU A 20 6.75 -16.15 -18.67
N SER A 21 7.89 -15.47 -18.53
CA SER A 21 9.13 -16.12 -18.09
C SER A 21 9.19 -16.04 -16.57
N ILE A 22 8.97 -17.17 -15.90
CA ILE A 22 8.86 -17.28 -14.45
C ILE A 22 10.13 -17.92 -13.90
N GLN A 23 10.68 -17.35 -12.83
CA GLN A 23 11.75 -17.94 -12.04
C GLN A 23 11.14 -18.42 -10.70
N ASN A 24 11.30 -19.70 -10.39
CA ASN A 24 10.84 -20.24 -9.11
C ASN A 24 11.91 -19.96 -8.04
N SER A 25 11.56 -19.14 -7.04
CA SER A 25 12.41 -18.83 -5.90
C SER A 25 12.13 -19.73 -4.69
N GLY A 26 10.98 -20.41 -4.67
CA GLY A 26 10.50 -21.24 -3.54
C GLY A 26 10.24 -20.45 -2.26
N ASN A 27 10.21 -19.10 -2.32
CA ASN A 27 10.18 -18.24 -1.14
C ASN A 27 8.91 -17.38 -1.12
N ASN A 28 7.87 -17.91 -0.50
CA ASN A 28 6.55 -17.29 -0.45
C ASN A 28 6.54 -16.01 0.40
N ILE A 29 5.66 -15.07 0.04
CA ILE A 29 5.33 -13.92 0.87
C ILE A 29 4.46 -14.40 2.03
N VAL A 30 4.91 -14.16 3.27
CA VAL A 30 4.17 -14.51 4.50
C VAL A 30 3.50 -13.29 5.14
N TYR A 31 3.95 -12.10 4.81
CA TYR A 31 3.34 -10.84 5.22
C TYR A 31 3.60 -9.77 4.14
N TYR A 32 2.64 -8.93 3.89
CA TYR A 32 2.83 -7.77 3.03
C TYR A 32 2.11 -6.54 3.59
N SER A 33 2.69 -5.40 3.33
CA SER A 33 2.11 -4.09 3.55
C SER A 33 2.13 -3.32 2.23
N ARG A 34 1.67 -2.07 2.25
CA ARG A 34 1.77 -1.21 1.09
C ARG A 34 3.23 -0.98 0.63
N ASP A 35 4.17 -0.91 1.58
CA ASP A 35 5.53 -0.45 1.32
C ASP A 35 6.57 -1.57 1.31
N GLY A 36 6.16 -2.80 1.63
CA GLY A 36 7.06 -3.95 1.57
C GLY A 36 6.40 -5.28 1.87
N ALA A 37 7.17 -6.34 1.67
CA ALA A 37 6.77 -7.71 1.95
C ALA A 37 7.87 -8.44 2.74
N THR A 38 7.44 -9.38 3.59
CA THR A 38 8.32 -10.31 4.30
C THR A 38 8.14 -11.69 3.70
N LEU A 39 9.24 -12.32 3.30
CA LEU A 39 9.25 -13.66 2.76
C LEU A 39 9.40 -14.69 3.88
N ALA A 40 9.02 -15.93 3.63
CA ALA A 40 9.12 -17.05 4.58
C ALA A 40 10.55 -17.25 5.15
N SER A 41 11.57 -16.88 4.37
CA SER A 41 12.98 -16.89 4.81
C SER A 41 13.36 -15.76 5.78
N GLY A 42 12.44 -14.84 6.08
CA GLY A 42 12.69 -13.58 6.80
C GLY A 42 13.28 -12.46 5.94
N LYS A 43 13.56 -12.70 4.65
CA LYS A 43 14.01 -11.65 3.71
C LYS A 43 12.91 -10.61 3.52
N VAL A 44 13.29 -9.34 3.48
CA VAL A 44 12.38 -8.22 3.27
C VAL A 44 12.54 -7.66 1.86
N LEU A 45 11.42 -7.45 1.19
CA LEU A 45 11.30 -6.72 -0.07
C LEU A 45 10.67 -5.36 0.21
N THR A 46 11.29 -4.29 -0.26
CA THR A 46 10.70 -2.95 -0.32
C THR A 46 10.41 -2.58 -1.77
N LYS A 47 9.77 -1.44 -2.03
CA LYS A 47 9.57 -0.97 -3.41
C LYS A 47 10.88 -0.76 -4.18
N ASP A 48 11.96 -0.39 -3.47
CA ASP A 48 13.28 -0.10 -4.04
C ASP A 48 14.19 -1.34 -4.14
N GLY A 49 13.76 -2.49 -3.65
CA GLY A 49 14.54 -3.73 -3.63
C GLY A 49 14.60 -4.38 -2.24
N SER A 50 15.44 -5.40 -2.09
CA SER A 50 15.58 -6.12 -0.83
C SER A 50 16.50 -5.38 0.14
N VAL A 51 16.20 -5.47 1.45
CA VAL A 51 17.15 -5.04 2.50
C VAL A 51 18.24 -6.09 2.70
N GLY A 52 19.40 -5.66 3.24
CA GLY A 52 20.61 -6.50 3.38
C GLY A 52 20.61 -7.48 4.56
N PHE A 53 19.49 -7.60 5.29
CA PHE A 53 19.35 -8.47 6.47
C PHE A 53 18.04 -9.24 6.45
N LYS A 54 17.87 -10.19 7.37
CA LYS A 54 16.63 -10.95 7.56
C LYS A 54 15.99 -10.57 8.89
N LEU A 55 14.66 -10.56 8.92
CA LEU A 55 13.90 -10.39 10.16
C LEU A 55 13.86 -11.70 10.96
N PRO A 56 13.82 -11.64 12.30
CA PRO A 56 13.56 -12.78 13.14
C PRO A 56 12.20 -13.42 12.84
N LYS A 57 12.05 -14.71 13.16
CA LYS A 57 10.78 -15.43 13.02
C LYS A 57 9.66 -14.71 13.80
N GLY A 58 8.51 -14.49 13.17
CA GLY A 58 7.37 -13.81 13.74
C GLY A 58 7.37 -12.30 13.53
N PHE A 59 8.51 -11.70 13.16
CA PHE A 59 8.56 -10.29 12.80
C PHE A 59 8.24 -10.08 11.31
N HIS A 60 7.57 -8.99 11.01
CA HIS A 60 7.27 -8.57 9.65
C HIS A 60 7.65 -7.10 9.43
N PHE A 61 7.88 -6.76 8.17
CA PHE A 61 8.22 -5.42 7.74
C PHE A 61 7.03 -4.47 7.88
N ILE A 62 7.26 -3.30 8.45
CA ILE A 62 6.28 -2.22 8.54
C ILE A 62 6.62 -1.11 7.54
N ASN A 63 7.83 -0.51 7.65
CA ASN A 63 8.24 0.60 6.81
C ASN A 63 9.77 0.74 6.78
N LYS A 64 10.26 1.48 5.79
CA LYS A 64 11.64 1.92 5.69
C LYS A 64 11.70 3.43 5.58
N SER A 65 12.38 4.08 6.52
CA SER A 65 12.62 5.52 6.55
C SER A 65 14.12 5.77 6.42
N SER A 66 14.58 6.30 5.29
CA SER A 66 16.00 6.45 4.98
C SER A 66 16.77 5.10 5.11
N ASN A 67 17.72 5.04 6.07
CA ASN A 67 18.52 3.87 6.37
C ASN A 67 18.00 3.02 7.55
N LEU A 68 16.83 3.36 8.10
CA LEU A 68 16.19 2.65 9.20
C LEU A 68 15.01 1.82 8.69
N THR A 69 14.94 0.57 9.09
CA THR A 69 13.82 -0.32 8.84
C THR A 69 13.04 -0.53 10.12
N LEU A 70 11.72 -0.39 10.05
CA LEU A 70 10.78 -0.66 11.13
C LEU A 70 10.15 -2.02 10.90
N SER A 71 10.21 -2.89 11.89
CA SER A 71 9.55 -4.19 11.90
C SER A 71 8.78 -4.41 13.19
N ALA A 72 7.79 -5.29 13.18
CA ALA A 72 6.97 -5.62 14.33
C ALA A 72 6.49 -7.07 14.29
N ASP A 73 5.99 -7.54 15.43
CA ASP A 73 5.22 -8.78 15.55
C ASP A 73 3.77 -8.47 15.99
N ASP A 74 2.93 -9.49 16.01
CA ASP A 74 1.52 -9.38 16.40
C ASP A 74 1.33 -9.21 17.93
N GLN A 75 2.40 -9.34 18.71
CA GLN A 75 2.39 -9.22 20.17
C GLN A 75 2.78 -7.81 20.66
N GLY A 76 3.05 -6.87 19.73
CA GLY A 76 3.45 -5.49 20.04
C GLY A 76 4.96 -5.32 20.27
N ASN A 77 5.78 -6.33 20.00
CA ASN A 77 7.22 -6.13 19.93
C ASN A 77 7.55 -5.49 18.58
N SER A 78 8.41 -4.49 18.60
CA SER A 78 8.82 -3.75 17.41
C SER A 78 10.32 -3.53 17.44
N GLN A 79 10.93 -3.38 16.27
CA GLN A 79 12.36 -3.17 16.11
C GLN A 79 12.62 -2.04 15.13
N VAL A 80 13.54 -1.16 15.49
CA VAL A 80 14.18 -0.20 14.58
C VAL A 80 15.54 -0.76 14.23
N ILE A 81 15.75 -1.08 12.95
CA ILE A 81 16.92 -1.78 12.44
C ILE A 81 17.68 -0.86 11.51
N ASN A 82 18.97 -0.66 11.73
CA ASN A 82 19.82 0.14 10.85
C ASN A 82 20.31 -0.65 9.62
N SER A 83 21.02 0.01 8.71
CA SER A 83 21.53 -0.61 7.47
C SER A 83 22.53 -1.75 7.71
N ARG A 84 23.13 -1.85 8.91
CA ARG A 84 24.02 -2.94 9.31
C ARG A 84 23.29 -4.13 9.90
N GLY A 85 21.96 -4.03 10.09
CA GLY A 85 21.14 -5.07 10.71
C GLY A 85 21.11 -5.02 12.24
N GLU A 86 21.66 -3.96 12.86
CA GLU A 86 21.62 -3.76 14.31
C GLU A 86 20.24 -3.25 14.72
N ALA A 87 19.58 -3.94 15.65
CA ALA A 87 18.21 -3.70 16.06
C ALA A 87 18.10 -3.08 17.46
N SER A 88 17.25 -2.07 17.60
CA SER A 88 16.76 -1.54 18.87
C SER A 88 15.32 -1.94 19.08
N SER A 89 15.00 -2.58 20.20
CA SER A 89 13.67 -3.09 20.49
C SER A 89 12.80 -2.06 21.20
N ILE A 90 11.51 -2.06 20.85
CA ILE A 90 10.46 -1.24 21.44
C ILE A 90 9.28 -2.16 21.75
N LYS A 91 8.63 -1.97 22.92
CA LYS A 91 7.41 -2.69 23.28
C LYS A 91 6.22 -1.74 23.31
N PHE A 92 5.21 -2.03 22.50
CA PHE A 92 3.92 -1.37 22.52
C PHE A 92 2.85 -2.26 23.19
N PRO A 93 1.76 -1.68 23.72
CA PRO A 93 0.68 -2.45 24.37
C PRO A 93 -0.18 -3.24 23.37
N LYS A 94 -0.09 -2.93 22.07
CA LYS A 94 -0.78 -3.58 20.94
C LYS A 94 0.16 -3.66 19.75
N ALA A 95 -0.14 -4.52 18.79
CA ALA A 95 0.62 -4.65 17.55
C ALA A 95 0.77 -3.31 16.83
N LEU A 96 2.00 -2.99 16.42
CA LEU A 96 2.30 -1.87 15.54
C LEU A 96 1.94 -2.26 14.10
N ILE A 97 1.05 -1.51 13.47
CA ILE A 97 0.57 -1.83 12.12
C ILE A 97 0.99 -0.83 11.04
N ALA A 98 1.37 0.38 11.45
CA ALA A 98 1.98 1.38 10.58
C ALA A 98 2.89 2.29 11.40
N GLY A 99 3.93 2.83 10.76
CA GLY A 99 4.83 3.77 11.41
C GLY A 99 5.87 4.34 10.47
N THR A 100 6.36 5.53 10.81
CA THR A 100 7.40 6.25 10.06
C THR A 100 8.38 6.86 11.02
N ILE A 101 9.68 6.76 10.72
CA ILE A 101 10.72 7.36 11.53
C ILE A 101 11.12 8.70 10.90
N VAL A 102 11.04 9.76 11.70
CA VAL A 102 11.44 11.13 11.33
C VAL A 102 12.47 11.61 12.34
N GLY A 103 13.72 11.69 11.92
CA GLY A 103 14.83 12.01 12.83
C GLY A 103 14.91 11.01 13.98
N LYS A 104 14.69 11.47 15.21
CA LYS A 104 14.70 10.67 16.44
C LYS A 104 13.32 10.24 16.93
N GLN A 105 12.29 10.44 16.13
CA GLN A 105 10.90 10.19 16.48
C GLN A 105 10.32 9.07 15.61
N LEU A 106 9.72 8.06 16.24
CA LEU A 106 8.89 7.07 15.58
C LEU A 106 7.43 7.49 15.74
N ILE A 107 6.81 7.84 14.64
CA ILE A 107 5.36 8.08 14.55
C ILE A 107 4.70 6.72 14.34
N PHE A 108 3.81 6.31 15.23
CA PHE A 108 3.24 4.97 15.24
C PHE A 108 1.70 4.96 15.16
N LEU A 109 1.16 3.90 14.58
CA LEU A 109 -0.25 3.53 14.62
C LEU A 109 -0.36 2.08 15.08
N LEU A 110 -1.16 1.83 16.12
CA LEU A 110 -1.39 0.51 16.69
C LEU A 110 -2.71 -0.10 16.21
N GLN A 111 -2.83 -1.40 16.27
CA GLN A 111 -4.01 -2.18 15.85
C GLN A 111 -5.33 -1.74 16.52
N ASN A 112 -5.28 -1.16 17.70
CA ASN A 112 -6.46 -0.64 18.41
C ASN A 112 -6.81 0.81 18.06
N ASN A 113 -6.23 1.34 16.96
CA ASN A 113 -6.36 2.72 16.49
C ASN A 113 -5.78 3.78 17.46
N SER A 114 -4.90 3.39 18.39
CA SER A 114 -4.06 4.33 19.13
C SER A 114 -2.87 4.73 18.26
N PHE A 115 -2.51 5.99 18.30
CA PHE A 115 -1.39 6.53 17.55
C PHE A 115 -0.60 7.55 18.35
N GLY A 116 0.62 7.84 17.95
CA GLY A 116 1.44 8.81 18.68
C GLY A 116 2.86 8.93 18.17
N VAL A 117 3.70 9.48 19.03
CA VAL A 117 5.13 9.68 18.81
C VAL A 117 5.91 9.04 19.94
N TYR A 118 6.84 8.16 19.57
CA TYR A 118 7.83 7.56 20.46
C TYR A 118 9.19 8.21 20.19
N ASP A 119 9.82 8.74 21.24
CA ASP A 119 11.17 9.31 21.17
C ASP A 119 12.21 8.16 21.31
N LEU A 120 13.01 7.97 20.28
CA LEU A 120 14.00 6.88 20.21
C LEU A 120 15.19 7.06 21.16
N GLU A 121 15.51 8.31 21.56
CA GLU A 121 16.58 8.59 22.50
C GLU A 121 16.10 8.46 23.95
N ARG A 122 14.93 9.07 24.25
CA ARG A 122 14.30 8.98 25.57
C ARG A 122 13.69 7.62 25.86
N LYS A 123 13.52 6.80 24.79
CA LYS A 123 12.88 5.48 24.86
C LYS A 123 11.49 5.51 25.50
N SER A 124 10.70 6.51 25.17
CA SER A 124 9.38 6.72 25.78
C SER A 124 8.41 7.35 24.77
N VAL A 125 7.10 7.11 25.00
CA VAL A 125 6.03 7.78 24.26
C VAL A 125 5.94 9.23 24.76
N VAL A 126 6.11 10.20 23.86
CA VAL A 126 6.07 11.64 24.16
C VAL A 126 4.77 12.31 23.71
N TYR A 127 4.00 11.63 22.87
CA TYR A 127 2.65 12.03 22.47
C TYR A 127 1.83 10.78 22.17
N SER A 128 0.59 10.73 22.62
CA SER A 128 -0.35 9.66 22.25
C SER A 128 -1.78 10.19 22.19
N ASN A 129 -2.55 9.59 21.29
CA ASN A 129 -3.99 9.81 21.14
C ASN A 129 -4.64 8.51 20.68
N LYS A 130 -5.95 8.47 20.65
CA LYS A 130 -6.73 7.32 20.22
C LYS A 130 -7.89 7.78 19.34
N ALA A 131 -7.94 7.24 18.14
CA ALA A 131 -9.06 7.45 17.22
C ALA A 131 -10.23 6.48 17.54
N GLU A 132 -11.33 6.61 16.82
CA GLU A 132 -12.50 5.76 17.01
C GLU A 132 -12.19 4.28 16.70
N LYS A 133 -12.98 3.39 17.28
CA LYS A 133 -12.80 1.96 17.07
C LYS A 133 -13.19 1.58 15.64
N ALA A 134 -12.26 0.96 14.90
CA ALA A 134 -12.54 0.35 13.62
C ALA A 134 -12.92 -1.13 13.81
N TYR A 135 -14.02 -1.56 13.19
CA TYR A 135 -14.53 -2.93 13.33
C TYR A 135 -14.01 -3.87 12.24
N ALA A 136 -13.80 -3.36 11.06
CA ALA A 136 -13.19 -4.07 9.94
C ALA A 136 -12.22 -3.14 9.22
N ILE A 137 -11.03 -3.66 8.91
CA ILE A 137 -9.98 -2.93 8.21
C ILE A 137 -9.53 -3.71 6.99
N ASP A 138 -9.15 -2.97 5.94
CA ASP A 138 -8.36 -3.51 4.84
C ASP A 138 -6.92 -3.72 5.34
N THR A 139 -6.29 -4.81 4.97
CA THR A 139 -4.92 -5.14 5.42
C THR A 139 -3.86 -4.16 4.96
N ARG A 140 -4.14 -3.37 3.92
CA ARG A 140 -3.27 -2.31 3.44
C ARG A 140 -3.48 -1.06 4.30
N VAL A 141 -2.61 -0.83 5.25
CA VAL A 141 -2.62 0.38 6.08
C VAL A 141 -1.51 1.30 5.59
N ALA A 142 -1.85 2.56 5.31
CA ALA A 142 -0.86 3.55 4.91
C ALA A 142 0.04 3.93 6.10
N ASN A 143 1.33 4.17 5.83
CA ASN A 143 2.24 4.70 6.84
C ASN A 143 2.04 6.22 7.02
N PRO A 144 2.34 6.79 8.21
CA PRO A 144 2.38 8.24 8.41
C PRO A 144 3.30 8.93 7.41
N LEU A 145 2.87 10.07 6.88
CA LEU A 145 3.60 10.85 5.88
C LEU A 145 4.15 12.14 6.47
N GLN A 146 5.47 12.31 6.42
CA GLN A 146 6.12 13.57 6.79
C GLN A 146 5.95 14.62 5.70
N ILE A 147 5.59 15.82 6.09
CA ILE A 147 5.55 17.03 5.25
C ILE A 147 6.21 18.16 6.04
N ASP A 148 7.45 18.49 5.73
CA ASP A 148 8.28 19.44 6.46
C ASP A 148 8.36 19.12 7.97
N ASN A 149 7.88 20.00 8.86
CA ASN A 149 7.79 19.79 10.30
C ASN A 149 6.46 19.20 10.77
N LEU A 150 5.59 18.83 9.83
CA LEU A 150 4.32 18.17 10.09
C LEU A 150 4.41 16.68 9.76
N VAL A 151 3.55 15.90 10.39
CA VAL A 151 3.27 14.52 9.98
C VAL A 151 1.78 14.32 9.85
N VAL A 152 1.36 13.69 8.76
CA VAL A 152 -0.02 13.27 8.53
C VAL A 152 -0.14 11.83 8.97
N ILE A 153 -0.93 11.57 10.00
CA ILE A 153 -1.14 10.25 10.59
C ILE A 153 -2.46 9.69 10.07
N PRO A 154 -2.43 8.59 9.30
CA PRO A 154 -3.64 7.90 8.86
C PRO A 154 -4.20 7.07 10.01
N THR A 155 -5.53 7.00 10.13
CA THR A 155 -6.19 6.21 11.15
C THR A 155 -7.07 5.12 10.54
N LEU A 156 -7.51 4.16 11.36
CA LEU A 156 -8.30 3.02 10.90
C LEU A 156 -9.79 3.33 10.70
N ASP A 157 -10.24 4.47 11.20
CA ASP A 157 -11.61 5.00 11.07
C ASP A 157 -11.78 6.00 9.93
N GLY A 158 -10.77 6.12 9.03
CA GLY A 158 -10.84 6.97 7.84
C GLY A 158 -10.49 8.44 8.06
N LYS A 159 -9.87 8.76 9.20
CA LYS A 159 -9.43 10.11 9.55
C LYS A 159 -7.93 10.30 9.30
N LEU A 160 -7.56 11.51 8.94
CA LEU A 160 -6.19 12.01 8.92
C LEU A 160 -6.01 13.01 10.05
N THR A 161 -5.00 12.79 10.89
CA THR A 161 -4.58 13.75 11.93
C THR A 161 -3.24 14.36 11.53
N VAL A 162 -3.19 15.68 11.41
CA VAL A 162 -1.95 16.41 11.14
C VAL A 162 -1.34 16.87 12.45
N LEU A 163 -0.16 16.37 12.77
CA LEU A 163 0.59 16.68 13.98
C LEU A 163 1.82 17.53 13.65
N ASN A 164 2.07 18.58 14.42
CA ASN A 164 3.33 19.31 14.38
C ASN A 164 4.36 18.60 15.24
N LEU A 165 5.47 18.14 14.63
CA LEU A 165 6.49 17.34 15.31
C LEU A 165 7.33 18.11 16.32
N GLY A 166 7.47 19.44 16.15
CA GLY A 166 8.22 20.29 17.09
C GLY A 166 7.44 20.59 18.37
N THR A 167 6.11 20.81 18.24
CA THR A 167 5.24 21.16 19.40
C THR A 167 4.44 19.99 19.94
N LEU A 168 4.41 18.85 19.23
CA LEU A 168 3.60 17.67 19.53
C LEU A 168 2.10 18.00 19.71
N LYS A 169 1.59 18.94 18.90
CA LYS A 169 0.17 19.34 18.91
C LYS A 169 -0.48 18.97 17.59
N ALA A 170 -1.67 18.39 17.64
CA ALA A 170 -2.53 18.22 16.48
C ALA A 170 -2.98 19.61 15.99
N VAL A 171 -2.72 19.89 14.70
CA VAL A 171 -3.05 21.18 14.09
C VAL A 171 -4.26 21.11 13.16
N LYS A 172 -4.59 19.89 12.69
CA LYS A 172 -5.74 19.65 11.82
C LYS A 172 -6.18 18.19 11.87
N GLU A 173 -7.48 17.98 11.79
CA GLU A 173 -8.07 16.66 11.55
C GLU A 173 -9.05 16.75 10.38
N MET A 174 -9.15 15.68 9.61
CA MET A 174 -10.11 15.58 8.49
C MET A 174 -10.45 14.12 8.20
N TYR A 175 -11.69 13.87 7.83
CA TYR A 175 -12.11 12.57 7.31
C TYR A 175 -11.87 12.48 5.81
N VAL A 176 -11.36 11.35 5.37
CA VAL A 176 -11.30 10.92 3.96
C VAL A 176 -12.63 10.27 3.61
N SER A 177 -13.13 9.44 4.51
CA SER A 177 -14.42 8.79 4.39
C SER A 177 -15.00 8.54 5.79
N THR A 178 -16.32 8.41 5.87
CA THR A 178 -17.08 8.10 7.11
C THR A 178 -17.92 6.85 6.95
N GLU A 179 -17.54 5.96 6.02
CA GLU A 179 -18.20 4.67 5.83
C GLU A 179 -18.13 3.82 7.11
N SER A 180 -19.09 2.93 7.28
CA SER A 180 -19.19 2.11 8.50
C SER A 180 -18.15 0.99 8.59
N THR A 181 -17.63 0.52 7.45
CA THR A 181 -16.70 -0.62 7.38
C THR A 181 -15.61 -0.38 6.34
N LEU A 182 -14.45 -1.01 6.55
CA LEU A 182 -13.31 -0.93 5.63
C LEU A 182 -12.92 0.52 5.31
N ASN A 183 -12.87 1.36 6.33
CA ASN A 183 -12.68 2.80 6.18
C ASN A 183 -11.25 3.28 6.45
N ASN A 184 -10.34 2.36 6.80
CA ASN A 184 -8.96 2.72 7.06
C ASN A 184 -8.27 3.33 5.84
N ILE A 185 -7.32 4.22 6.10
CA ILE A 185 -6.51 4.82 5.05
C ILE A 185 -5.55 3.77 4.50
N ILE A 186 -5.73 3.43 3.21
CA ILE A 186 -4.91 2.44 2.49
C ILE A 186 -3.83 3.09 1.64
N TYR A 187 -3.91 4.39 1.41
CA TYR A 187 -2.94 5.17 0.64
C TYR A 187 -2.77 6.57 1.19
N LEU A 188 -1.53 7.03 1.25
CA LEU A 188 -1.18 8.38 1.66
C LEU A 188 0.13 8.80 0.97
N ASP A 189 0.07 9.89 0.19
CA ASP A 189 1.20 10.43 -0.57
C ASP A 189 0.96 11.90 -0.92
N ARG A 190 1.87 12.54 -1.66
CA ARG A 190 1.70 13.91 -2.17
C ARG A 190 2.23 14.10 -3.59
N ILE A 191 1.61 15.01 -4.32
CA ILE A 191 2.13 15.56 -5.59
C ILE A 191 2.34 17.06 -5.38
N GLY A 192 3.59 17.48 -5.17
CA GLY A 192 3.88 18.85 -4.77
C GLY A 192 3.18 19.23 -3.47
N ASN A 193 2.31 20.24 -3.49
CA ASN A 193 1.54 20.70 -2.34
C ASN A 193 0.15 20.07 -2.23
N THR A 194 -0.14 19.04 -3.01
CA THR A 194 -1.42 18.32 -2.95
C THR A 194 -1.22 17.01 -2.21
N LEU A 195 -1.90 16.86 -1.06
CA LEU A 195 -2.01 15.60 -0.33
C LEU A 195 -2.97 14.67 -1.07
N ILE A 196 -2.60 13.41 -1.20
CA ILE A 196 -3.43 12.35 -1.80
C ILE A 196 -3.63 11.27 -0.76
N SER A 197 -4.87 10.89 -0.53
CA SER A 197 -5.19 9.82 0.39
C SER A 197 -6.34 8.98 -0.16
N ALA A 198 -6.38 7.71 0.22
CA ALA A 198 -7.49 6.84 -0.17
C ALA A 198 -7.88 5.89 0.95
N THR A 199 -9.17 5.58 0.99
CA THR A 199 -9.77 4.42 1.66
C THR A 199 -10.13 3.36 0.61
N PRO A 200 -10.62 2.17 0.97
CA PRO A 200 -11.12 1.20 -0.02
C PRO A 200 -12.28 1.67 -0.90
N HIS A 201 -12.87 2.85 -0.62
CA HIS A 201 -14.08 3.36 -1.27
C HIS A 201 -13.92 4.75 -1.91
N LYS A 202 -12.88 5.49 -1.57
CA LYS A 202 -12.74 6.90 -1.98
C LYS A 202 -11.29 7.31 -2.12
N VAL A 203 -10.97 8.09 -3.15
CA VAL A 203 -9.74 8.90 -3.23
C VAL A 203 -10.09 10.34 -2.86
N LEU A 204 -9.28 10.93 -1.98
CA LEU A 204 -9.34 12.34 -1.61
C LEU A 204 -8.04 13.03 -2.00
N THR A 205 -8.13 14.19 -2.62
CA THR A 205 -6.99 15.12 -2.73
C THR A 205 -7.27 16.42 -1.99
N VAL A 206 -6.25 16.94 -1.32
CA VAL A 206 -6.36 18.19 -0.54
C VAL A 206 -5.22 19.11 -0.94
N SER A 207 -5.55 20.32 -1.33
CA SER A 207 -4.60 21.39 -1.69
C SER A 207 -5.05 22.72 -1.13
N ASN A 208 -4.33 23.79 -1.44
CA ASN A 208 -4.75 25.18 -1.16
C ASN A 208 -6.03 25.57 -1.94
N GLN A 209 -6.36 24.87 -3.02
CA GLN A 209 -7.60 25.05 -3.80
C GLN A 209 -8.80 24.29 -3.21
N GLY A 210 -8.64 23.62 -2.08
CA GLY A 210 -9.68 22.86 -1.41
C GLY A 210 -9.53 21.35 -1.58
N LYS A 211 -10.64 20.65 -1.33
CA LYS A 211 -10.76 19.18 -1.42
C LYS A 211 -11.40 18.76 -2.73
N LYS A 212 -10.93 17.64 -3.29
CA LYS A 212 -11.57 16.92 -4.39
C LYS A 212 -11.72 15.46 -4.01
N GLU A 213 -12.79 14.83 -4.41
CA GLU A 213 -13.15 13.46 -4.05
C GLU A 213 -13.50 12.66 -5.30
N LEU A 214 -13.12 11.38 -5.31
CA LEU A 214 -13.50 10.39 -6.31
C LEU A 214 -14.00 9.15 -5.57
N GLU A 215 -15.30 8.90 -5.63
CA GLU A 215 -15.92 7.70 -5.07
C GLU A 215 -15.78 6.54 -6.05
N ILE A 216 -15.07 5.51 -5.63
CA ILE A 216 -14.78 4.32 -6.43
C ILE A 216 -14.28 3.19 -5.52
N GLY A 217 -14.71 1.96 -5.76
CA GLY A 217 -14.17 0.80 -5.08
C GLY A 217 -12.72 0.55 -5.49
N ILE A 218 -11.76 0.62 -4.55
CA ILE A 218 -10.33 0.67 -4.81
C ILE A 218 -9.68 -0.69 -4.54
N SER A 219 -8.97 -1.21 -5.53
CA SER A 219 -8.01 -2.30 -5.40
C SER A 219 -6.60 -1.77 -5.12
N ASP A 220 -6.14 -0.70 -5.80
CA ASP A 220 -4.87 -0.05 -5.55
C ASP A 220 -4.85 1.40 -6.03
N VAL A 221 -3.92 2.20 -5.48
CA VAL A 221 -3.65 3.59 -5.91
C VAL A 221 -2.14 3.77 -6.03
N ILE A 222 -1.70 4.42 -7.09
CA ILE A 222 -0.27 4.70 -7.32
C ILE A 222 -0.14 6.13 -7.81
N VAL A 223 0.79 6.86 -7.23
CA VAL A 223 1.23 8.17 -7.72
C VAL A 223 2.50 7.99 -8.52
N ASP A 224 2.50 8.46 -9.76
CA ASP A 224 3.69 8.44 -10.61
C ASP A 224 3.66 9.57 -11.64
N GLY A 225 4.79 10.28 -11.81
CA GLY A 225 4.96 11.34 -12.79
C GLY A 225 3.91 12.46 -12.72
N GLY A 226 3.43 12.79 -11.50
CA GLY A 226 2.43 13.84 -11.28
C GLY A 226 0.99 13.42 -11.56
N SER A 227 0.72 12.17 -11.93
CA SER A 227 -0.59 11.57 -12.14
C SER A 227 -0.92 10.55 -11.05
N ILE A 228 -2.19 10.31 -10.83
CA ILE A 228 -2.71 9.30 -9.91
C ILE A 228 -3.31 8.17 -10.76
N PHE A 229 -2.86 6.94 -10.55
CA PHE A 229 -3.41 5.75 -11.16
C PHE A 229 -4.29 5.04 -10.13
N VAL A 230 -5.57 4.85 -10.45
CA VAL A 230 -6.55 4.18 -9.59
C VAL A 230 -6.95 2.87 -10.24
N PHE A 231 -6.70 1.77 -9.56
CA PHE A 231 -7.08 0.42 -9.95
C PHE A 231 -8.34 0.05 -9.16
N SER A 232 -9.47 -0.09 -9.84
CA SER A 232 -10.73 -0.31 -9.18
C SER A 232 -11.11 -1.79 -9.03
N LYS A 233 -12.01 -2.06 -8.08
CA LYS A 233 -12.54 -3.42 -7.83
C LYS A 233 -13.37 -3.97 -8.98
N ASP A 234 -13.89 -3.10 -9.86
CA ASP A 234 -14.67 -3.49 -11.04
C ASP A 234 -13.83 -3.76 -12.30
N GLY A 235 -12.49 -3.75 -12.15
CA GLY A 235 -11.53 -3.99 -13.22
C GLY A 235 -11.22 -2.76 -14.08
N THR A 236 -11.64 -1.56 -13.68
CA THR A 236 -11.27 -0.33 -14.38
C THR A 236 -9.95 0.22 -13.86
N ILE A 237 -9.06 0.61 -14.76
CA ILE A 237 -7.86 1.38 -14.43
C ILE A 237 -8.09 2.81 -14.92
N LYS A 238 -7.93 3.79 -14.03
CA LYS A 238 -8.06 5.22 -14.34
C LYS A 238 -6.73 5.92 -14.10
N LYS A 239 -6.33 6.76 -15.03
CA LYS A 239 -5.30 7.77 -14.81
C LYS A 239 -6.01 9.10 -14.61
N VAL A 240 -5.77 9.73 -13.46
CA VAL A 240 -6.40 11.00 -13.10
C VAL A 240 -5.35 12.03 -12.71
N SER A 241 -5.69 13.31 -12.92
CA SER A 241 -4.86 14.43 -12.44
C SER A 241 -4.96 14.56 -10.91
N LYS A 242 -4.14 15.43 -10.31
CA LYS A 242 -4.24 15.82 -8.88
C LYS A 242 -5.57 16.49 -8.52
N ALA A 243 -6.34 16.97 -9.50
CA ALA A 243 -7.70 17.48 -9.33
C ALA A 243 -8.76 16.38 -9.50
N LEU A 244 -8.35 15.11 -9.62
CA LEU A 244 -9.18 13.92 -9.85
C LEU A 244 -9.99 13.97 -11.17
N LEU A 245 -9.52 14.73 -12.15
CA LEU A 245 -10.07 14.72 -13.51
C LEU A 245 -9.50 13.52 -14.27
N VAL A 246 -10.36 12.72 -14.88
CA VAL A 246 -9.97 11.54 -15.66
C VAL A 246 -9.25 11.97 -16.92
N GLU A 247 -8.00 11.56 -17.08
CA GLU A 247 -7.16 11.80 -18.27
C GLU A 247 -7.23 10.62 -19.26
N SER A 248 -7.30 9.40 -18.73
CA SER A 248 -7.50 8.17 -19.51
C SER A 248 -8.05 7.07 -18.61
N GLU A 249 -8.78 6.13 -19.22
CA GLU A 249 -9.30 4.96 -18.52
C GLU A 249 -9.42 3.74 -19.44
N LYS A 250 -9.35 2.55 -18.83
CA LYS A 250 -9.59 1.29 -19.52
C LYS A 250 -10.23 0.30 -18.56
N LYS A 251 -11.31 -0.35 -19.00
CA LYS A 251 -11.96 -1.42 -18.26
C LYS A 251 -11.50 -2.79 -18.75
N PHE A 252 -10.99 -3.60 -17.83
CA PHE A 252 -10.71 -5.01 -18.00
C PHE A 252 -11.81 -5.77 -17.28
N ARG A 253 -12.85 -6.09 -18.01
CA ARG A 253 -14.12 -6.61 -17.45
C ARG A 253 -13.87 -7.86 -16.61
N PHE A 254 -14.37 -7.86 -15.37
CA PHE A 254 -14.22 -8.91 -14.36
C PHE A 254 -12.78 -9.10 -13.80
N ALA A 255 -11.83 -8.24 -14.13
CA ALA A 255 -10.52 -8.29 -13.49
C ALA A 255 -10.60 -7.84 -12.02
N HIS A 256 -9.88 -8.57 -11.15
CA HIS A 256 -9.72 -8.26 -9.74
C HIS A 256 -8.23 -8.09 -9.44
N PHE A 257 -7.76 -6.86 -9.40
CA PHE A 257 -6.34 -6.55 -9.24
C PHE A 257 -5.83 -6.93 -7.85
N SER A 258 -4.78 -7.75 -7.79
CA SER A 258 -4.06 -8.16 -6.57
C SER A 258 -2.95 -7.19 -6.21
N VAL A 259 -2.19 -6.74 -7.23
CA VAL A 259 -1.11 -5.76 -7.08
C VAL A 259 -0.93 -5.02 -8.39
N ALA A 260 -0.55 -3.75 -8.31
CA ALA A 260 -0.24 -2.93 -9.47
C ALA A 260 1.01 -2.08 -9.25
N THR A 261 1.60 -1.61 -10.34
CA THR A 261 2.69 -0.62 -10.32
C THR A 261 2.75 0.18 -11.61
N VAL A 262 3.37 1.35 -11.53
CA VAL A 262 3.90 2.08 -12.68
C VAL A 262 5.42 2.01 -12.59
N TYR A 263 6.06 1.45 -13.60
CA TYR A 263 7.50 1.23 -13.62
C TYR A 263 8.03 1.35 -15.04
N ASN A 264 9.15 2.05 -15.25
CA ASN A 264 9.76 2.30 -16.55
C ASN A 264 8.74 2.74 -17.62
N ASN A 265 7.89 3.73 -17.26
CA ASN A 265 6.86 4.31 -18.14
C ASN A 265 5.79 3.31 -18.62
N ARG A 266 5.61 2.19 -17.92
CA ARG A 266 4.61 1.16 -18.18
C ARG A 266 3.74 0.96 -16.94
N VAL A 267 2.48 0.60 -17.16
CA VAL A 267 1.54 0.22 -16.12
C VAL A 267 1.43 -1.30 -16.09
N TYR A 268 1.58 -1.88 -14.91
CA TYR A 268 1.46 -3.30 -14.66
C TYR A 268 0.35 -3.54 -13.66
N ALA A 269 -0.54 -4.48 -13.93
CA ALA A 269 -1.60 -4.88 -13.01
C ALA A 269 -1.80 -6.39 -13.08
N LEU A 270 -1.57 -7.07 -11.94
CA LEU A 270 -1.80 -8.51 -11.80
C LEU A 270 -3.23 -8.74 -11.33
N ASP A 271 -3.99 -9.47 -12.12
CA ASP A 271 -5.30 -10.00 -11.76
C ASP A 271 -5.18 -11.25 -10.88
N LYS A 272 -6.15 -11.50 -10.01
CA LYS A 272 -6.17 -12.69 -9.13
C LYS A 272 -6.13 -14.02 -9.86
N GLN A 273 -6.62 -14.07 -11.11
CA GLN A 273 -6.55 -15.27 -11.94
C GLN A 273 -5.15 -15.48 -12.58
N GLY A 274 -4.17 -14.65 -12.22
CA GLY A 274 -2.80 -14.74 -12.71
C GLY A 274 -2.56 -14.03 -14.05
N TYR A 275 -3.50 -13.25 -14.54
CA TYR A 275 -3.28 -12.44 -15.75
C TYR A 275 -2.56 -11.15 -15.40
N LEU A 276 -1.35 -10.97 -15.94
CA LEU A 276 -0.58 -9.73 -15.81
C LEU A 276 -0.82 -8.84 -17.02
N ILE A 277 -1.50 -7.73 -16.79
CA ILE A 277 -1.75 -6.70 -17.78
C ILE A 277 -0.55 -5.76 -17.81
N VAL A 278 0.02 -5.54 -18.99
CA VAL A 278 1.11 -4.58 -19.24
C VAL A 278 0.63 -3.58 -20.27
N SER A 279 0.64 -2.29 -19.94
CA SER A 279 0.14 -1.25 -20.85
C SER A 279 1.01 0.00 -20.85
N ASN A 280 0.81 0.85 -21.85
CA ASN A 280 1.29 2.23 -21.80
C ASN A 280 0.47 3.03 -20.77
N ARG A 281 0.93 4.25 -20.45
CA ARG A 281 0.30 5.10 -19.42
C ARG A 281 -1.10 5.64 -19.76
N THR A 282 -1.53 5.52 -21.03
CA THR A 282 -2.86 5.93 -21.50
C THR A 282 -3.79 4.75 -21.73
N PHE A 283 -3.31 3.52 -21.51
CA PHE A 283 -4.04 2.26 -21.70
C PHE A 283 -4.50 2.01 -23.15
N SER A 284 -4.03 2.79 -24.11
CA SER A 284 -4.38 2.66 -25.54
C SER A 284 -3.72 1.44 -26.19
N LYS A 285 -2.57 0.98 -25.66
CA LYS A 285 -1.88 -0.24 -26.07
C LYS A 285 -1.62 -1.09 -24.84
N TYR A 286 -1.91 -2.38 -24.93
CA TYR A 286 -1.65 -3.33 -23.84
C TYR A 286 -1.47 -4.76 -24.34
N LYS A 287 -0.79 -5.57 -23.57
CA LYS A 287 -0.72 -7.03 -23.65
C LYS A 287 -1.11 -7.66 -22.34
N VAL A 288 -1.64 -8.87 -22.39
CA VAL A 288 -1.96 -9.66 -21.21
C VAL A 288 -1.09 -10.92 -21.22
N TYR A 289 -0.35 -11.11 -20.16
CA TYR A 289 0.49 -12.28 -19.95
C TYR A 289 -0.19 -13.24 -18.98
N LYS A 290 -0.06 -14.56 -19.24
CA LYS A 290 -0.67 -15.59 -18.39
C LYS A 290 0.37 -16.19 -17.45
N GLY A 291 0.14 -16.10 -16.16
CA GLY A 291 0.85 -16.77 -15.09
C GLY A 291 -0.06 -17.72 -14.31
N SER A 292 0.38 -18.15 -13.14
CA SER A 292 -0.41 -18.92 -12.18
C SER A 292 -1.43 -18.03 -11.46
N GLU A 293 -2.55 -18.60 -10.99
CA GLU A 293 -3.50 -17.91 -10.11
C GLU A 293 -2.80 -17.45 -8.83
N VAL A 294 -3.17 -16.27 -8.30
CA VAL A 294 -2.56 -15.72 -7.09
C VAL A 294 -3.18 -16.40 -5.85
N ASP A 295 -2.41 -17.26 -5.19
CA ASP A 295 -2.88 -18.04 -4.04
C ASP A 295 -3.15 -17.17 -2.81
N SER A 296 -2.24 -16.21 -2.52
CA SER A 296 -2.34 -15.39 -1.29
C SER A 296 -1.94 -13.94 -1.52
N HIS A 297 -0.66 -13.68 -1.65
CA HIS A 297 -0.09 -12.34 -1.69
C HIS A 297 0.79 -12.13 -2.91
N ALA A 298 0.75 -10.92 -3.46
CA ALA A 298 1.64 -10.47 -4.51
C ALA A 298 2.28 -9.13 -4.12
N PHE A 299 3.54 -8.92 -4.49
CA PHE A 299 4.26 -7.68 -4.23
C PHE A 299 5.20 -7.36 -5.40
N ILE A 300 5.36 -6.08 -5.69
CA ILE A 300 6.29 -5.61 -6.73
C ILE A 300 7.42 -4.82 -6.05
N SER A 301 8.65 -5.26 -6.30
CA SER A 301 9.89 -4.71 -5.75
C SER A 301 10.88 -4.46 -6.87
N ASN A 302 11.28 -3.21 -7.08
CA ASN A 302 12.31 -2.81 -8.04
C ASN A 302 12.20 -3.51 -9.41
N GLY A 303 11.03 -3.38 -10.04
CA GLY A 303 10.80 -3.97 -11.37
C GLY A 303 10.66 -5.49 -11.40
N LYS A 304 10.46 -6.14 -10.27
CA LYS A 304 10.21 -7.57 -10.16
C LYS A 304 8.90 -7.83 -9.44
N LEU A 305 8.07 -8.69 -9.98
CA LEU A 305 6.83 -9.17 -9.38
C LEU A 305 7.10 -10.49 -8.64
N TYR A 306 6.64 -10.57 -7.40
CA TYR A 306 6.75 -11.73 -6.52
C TYR A 306 5.37 -12.21 -6.11
N TYR A 307 5.06 -13.49 -6.31
CA TYR A 307 3.86 -14.17 -5.80
C TYR A 307 4.05 -15.68 -5.91
N ASN A 308 3.38 -16.48 -5.08
CA ASN A 308 3.42 -17.94 -5.09
C ASN A 308 4.84 -18.57 -5.07
N GLY A 309 5.82 -17.85 -4.48
CA GLY A 309 7.22 -18.28 -4.55
C GLY A 309 7.88 -18.09 -5.92
N GLU A 310 7.22 -17.42 -6.83
CA GLU A 310 7.67 -17.07 -8.18
C GLU A 310 8.23 -15.65 -8.23
N GLU A 311 9.14 -15.40 -9.18
CA GLU A 311 9.70 -14.09 -9.49
C GLU A 311 9.61 -13.85 -11.00
N ILE A 312 9.05 -12.69 -11.38
CA ILE A 312 8.90 -12.27 -12.76
C ILE A 312 9.59 -10.91 -12.96
N ASP A 313 10.53 -10.84 -13.89
CA ASP A 313 11.21 -9.60 -14.27
C ASP A 313 10.32 -8.78 -15.22
N LEU A 314 9.78 -7.66 -14.72
CA LEU A 314 8.90 -6.77 -15.46
C LEU A 314 9.60 -6.04 -16.61
N ASN A 315 10.94 -5.90 -16.56
CA ASN A 315 11.70 -5.25 -17.63
C ASN A 315 11.65 -6.04 -18.94
N ARG A 316 11.45 -7.37 -18.88
CA ARG A 316 11.35 -8.25 -20.03
C ARG A 316 9.98 -8.22 -20.71
N LEU A 317 9.00 -7.54 -20.13
CA LEU A 317 7.63 -7.48 -20.64
C LEU A 317 7.40 -6.17 -21.40
N ASN A 318 6.58 -6.23 -22.44
CA ASN A 318 6.20 -5.07 -23.24
C ASN A 318 4.70 -5.09 -23.54
N TYR A 319 4.20 -4.03 -24.16
CA TYR A 319 2.80 -3.88 -24.60
C TYR A 319 2.66 -3.69 -26.12
N GLU A 320 3.76 -3.80 -26.87
CA GLU A 320 3.81 -3.64 -28.33
C GLU A 320 3.73 -4.96 -29.07
#